data_13e18e8bfccfe31a7001e42139b8adc3
#
_entry.id   13e18e8bfccfe31a7001e42139b8adc3
#
_cell.length_a   1.000
_cell.length_b   1.000
_cell.length_c   1.000
_cell.angle_alpha   90.00
_cell.angle_beta   90.00
_cell.angle_gamma   90.00
#
_symmetry.space_group_name_H-M   'P 1'
#
loop_
_entity.id
_entity.type
_entity.pdbx_description
1 polymer ?
#
loop_
_entity_poly.entity_id
_entity_poly.type
_entity_poly.pdbx_seq_one_letter_code
_entity_poly.pdbx_strand_id
1 'polypeptide(L)'
;MNALLDYTEETQVDIMPFIEPLKILHEEDFVVIDPASRRNLEISDSLRVETKGPTLFSILDHCQTGMGSRTLKRWLNEPLRDRALAESRHSAIEEFFSDSTLEDLRILLSRLPDIERIASRITLGSVRP
;
A
#
# COMPACT_ATOMS: atom_id res chain seq x y z
N MET A 1 19.74 3.68 -13.56
CA MET A 1 18.45 2.96 -13.69
C MET A 1 18.60 1.69 -14.52
N ASN A 2 19.38 1.69 -15.59
CA ASN A 2 19.65 0.49 -16.39
C ASN A 2 20.34 -0.63 -15.62
N ALA A 3 21.30 -0.32 -14.73
CA ALA A 3 22.07 -1.33 -14.01
C ALA A 3 21.25 -2.35 -13.20
N LEU A 4 20.07 -1.95 -12.67
CA LEU A 4 19.17 -2.86 -11.95
C LEU A 4 18.43 -3.78 -12.93
N LEU A 5 18.00 -3.27 -14.07
CA LEU A 5 17.35 -4.05 -15.12
C LEU A 5 18.36 -5.01 -15.75
N ASP A 6 19.57 -4.52 -16.07
CA ASP A 6 20.65 -5.34 -16.62
C ASP A 6 21.02 -6.49 -15.66
N TYR A 7 21.12 -6.20 -14.34
CA TYR A 7 21.34 -7.22 -13.33
C TYR A 7 20.20 -8.25 -13.26
N THR A 8 18.96 -7.80 -13.41
CA THR A 8 17.78 -8.69 -13.38
C THR A 8 17.73 -9.57 -14.63
N GLU A 9 18.07 -9.03 -15.80
CA GLU A 9 18.20 -9.80 -17.04
C GLU A 9 19.28 -10.89 -16.95
N GLU A 10 20.40 -10.58 -16.31
CA GLU A 10 21.51 -11.56 -16.16
C GLU A 10 21.21 -12.64 -15.12
N THR A 11 20.46 -12.31 -14.06
CA THR A 11 20.30 -13.21 -12.90
C THR A 11 18.94 -13.89 -12.82
N GLN A 12 17.90 -13.30 -13.38
CA GLN A 12 16.51 -13.78 -13.25
C GLN A 12 15.68 -13.52 -14.52
N VAL A 13 16.08 -14.11 -15.62
CA VAL A 13 15.42 -13.96 -16.94
C VAL A 13 13.92 -14.25 -16.90
N ASP A 14 13.49 -15.19 -16.06
CA ASP A 14 12.09 -15.59 -15.94
C ASP A 14 11.16 -14.52 -15.33
N ILE A 15 11.73 -13.50 -14.69
CA ILE A 15 10.96 -12.41 -14.06
C ILE A 15 10.69 -11.26 -15.03
N MET A 16 11.51 -11.11 -16.06
CA MET A 16 11.42 -9.98 -17.02
C MET A 16 10.02 -9.75 -17.61
N PRO A 17 9.24 -10.79 -18.00
CA PRO A 17 7.89 -10.59 -18.52
C PRO A 17 6.88 -10.02 -17.52
N PHE A 18 7.20 -10.08 -16.21
CA PHE A 18 6.33 -9.63 -15.12
C PHE A 18 6.71 -8.25 -14.58
N ILE A 19 7.81 -7.66 -15.09
CA ILE A 19 8.20 -6.31 -14.71
C ILE A 19 7.32 -5.32 -15.45
N GLU A 20 6.47 -4.62 -14.71
CA GLU A 20 5.69 -3.53 -15.26
C GLU A 20 6.58 -2.37 -15.72
N PRO A 21 6.14 -1.60 -16.73
CA PRO A 21 6.85 -0.39 -17.14
C PRO A 21 7.14 0.52 -15.96
N LEU A 22 8.37 1.01 -15.86
CA LEU A 22 8.79 1.93 -14.80
C LEU A 22 7.91 3.18 -14.84
N LYS A 23 7.23 3.47 -13.73
CA LYS A 23 6.54 4.74 -13.53
C LYS A 23 7.49 5.69 -12.82
N ILE A 24 7.74 6.83 -13.42
CA ILE A 24 8.45 7.92 -12.74
C ILE A 24 7.44 8.57 -11.79
N LEU A 25 7.70 8.47 -10.50
CA LEU A 25 6.94 9.20 -9.48
C LEU A 25 7.62 10.56 -9.33
N HIS A 26 6.89 11.63 -9.58
CA HIS A 26 7.36 12.98 -9.35
C HIS A 26 7.04 13.37 -7.91
N GLU A 27 8.03 13.95 -7.21
CA GLU A 27 7.80 14.45 -5.84
C GLU A 27 6.68 15.50 -5.80
N GLU A 28 6.44 16.16 -6.92
CA GLU A 28 5.38 17.16 -7.09
C GLU A 28 3.96 16.55 -6.98
N ASP A 29 3.83 15.24 -7.22
CA ASP A 29 2.55 14.53 -7.14
C ASP A 29 2.10 14.28 -5.69
N PHE A 30 3.03 14.44 -4.73
CA PHE A 30 2.80 14.13 -3.33
C PHE A 30 2.95 15.35 -2.42
N VAL A 31 2.30 15.31 -1.27
CA VAL A 31 2.59 16.23 -0.18
C VAL A 31 3.85 15.74 0.51
N VAL A 32 4.94 16.47 0.34
CA VAL A 32 6.23 16.12 0.94
C VAL A 32 6.18 16.38 2.45
N ILE A 33 6.32 15.32 3.23
CA ILE A 33 6.46 15.38 4.68
C ILE A 33 7.90 14.96 4.99
N ASP A 34 8.68 15.86 5.58
CA ASP A 34 10.06 15.55 5.94
C ASP A 34 10.16 14.42 6.98
N PRO A 35 11.30 13.71 7.06
CA PRO A 35 11.44 12.56 7.95
C PRO A 35 11.25 12.89 9.43
N ALA A 36 11.64 14.10 9.87
CA ALA A 36 11.48 14.52 11.27
C ALA A 36 10.01 14.77 11.60
N SER A 37 9.29 15.48 10.73
CA SER A 37 7.85 15.71 10.86
C SER A 37 7.07 14.40 10.83
N ARG A 38 7.40 13.49 9.91
CA ARG A 38 6.77 12.17 9.81
C ARG A 38 6.92 11.36 11.09
N ARG A 39 8.12 11.38 11.68
CA ARG A 39 8.41 10.71 12.95
C ARG A 39 7.64 11.36 14.11
N ASN A 40 7.66 12.70 14.19
CA ASN A 40 6.99 13.42 15.27
C ASN A 40 5.46 13.28 15.24
N LEU A 41 4.88 13.12 14.06
CA LEU A 41 3.45 12.86 13.88
C LEU A 41 3.06 11.40 14.15
N GLU A 42 4.04 10.52 14.39
CA GLU A 42 3.81 9.09 14.61
C GLU A 42 2.86 8.48 13.57
N ILE A 43 3.08 8.79 12.28
CA ILE A 43 2.19 8.36 11.19
C ILE A 43 2.17 6.84 11.08
N SER A 44 3.33 6.21 10.95
CA SER A 44 3.47 4.75 10.77
C SER A 44 4.31 4.09 11.85
N ASP A 45 5.20 4.85 12.46
CA ASP A 45 6.18 4.34 13.42
C ASP A 45 6.11 5.15 14.71
N SER A 46 6.04 4.46 15.85
CA SER A 46 6.00 5.11 17.17
C SER A 46 7.37 5.65 17.56
N LEU A 47 7.40 6.82 18.19
CA LEU A 47 8.59 7.39 18.80
C LEU A 47 9.08 6.54 19.99
N ARG A 48 8.16 5.85 20.65
CA ARG A 48 8.46 5.02 21.81
C ARG A 48 8.84 3.61 21.36
N VAL A 49 10.13 3.34 21.30
CA VAL A 49 10.66 2.03 20.86
C VAL A 49 10.26 0.91 21.83
N GLU A 50 10.23 1.20 23.14
CA GLU A 50 9.98 0.19 24.17
C GLU A 50 8.50 -0.13 24.41
N THR A 51 7.60 0.83 24.22
CA THR A 51 6.18 0.69 24.57
C THR A 51 5.23 0.75 23.38
N LYS A 52 5.73 0.69 22.14
CA LYS A 52 4.94 0.74 20.89
C LYS A 52 3.60 1.47 21.06
N GLY A 53 3.66 2.78 21.21
CA GLY A 53 2.46 3.61 21.31
C GLY A 53 1.59 3.51 20.03
N PRO A 54 0.31 3.89 20.10
CA PRO A 54 -0.54 3.90 18.94
C PRO A 54 -0.02 4.92 17.90
N THR A 55 0.05 4.50 16.66
CA THR A 55 0.36 5.39 15.52
C THR A 55 -0.94 5.76 14.79
N LEU A 56 -0.91 6.82 13.97
CA LEU A 56 -2.06 7.17 13.14
C LEU A 56 -2.50 5.98 12.30
N PHE A 57 -1.55 5.28 11.66
CA PHE A 57 -1.81 4.08 10.90
C PHE A 57 -2.51 3.00 11.73
N SER A 58 -1.99 2.70 12.94
CA SER A 58 -2.57 1.63 13.77
C SER A 58 -3.98 1.91 14.26
N ILE A 59 -4.34 3.20 14.40
CA ILE A 59 -5.71 3.62 14.77
C ILE A 59 -6.66 3.51 13.58
N LEU A 60 -6.19 3.82 12.39
CA LEU A 60 -7.02 3.84 11.17
C LEU A 60 -7.10 2.48 10.48
N ASP A 61 -6.19 1.55 10.77
CA ASP A 61 -6.14 0.25 10.09
C ASP A 61 -7.24 -0.70 10.56
N HIS A 62 -8.40 -0.56 9.94
CA HIS A 62 -9.53 -1.48 10.03
C HIS A 62 -9.72 -2.30 8.74
N CYS A 63 -8.66 -2.42 7.93
CA CYS A 63 -8.70 -3.13 6.67
C CYS A 63 -8.94 -4.63 6.87
N GLN A 64 -9.77 -5.22 6.02
CA GLN A 64 -10.08 -6.66 6.07
C GLN A 64 -9.00 -7.52 5.41
N THR A 65 -8.09 -6.92 4.64
CA THR A 65 -7.04 -7.62 3.89
C THR A 65 -5.67 -7.00 4.16
N GLY A 66 -4.62 -7.82 4.11
CA GLY A 66 -3.24 -7.34 4.21
C GLY A 66 -2.85 -6.38 3.06
N MET A 67 -3.45 -6.57 1.88
CA MET A 67 -3.28 -5.66 0.73
C MET A 67 -3.87 -4.27 1.02
N GLY A 68 -5.07 -4.23 1.61
CA GLY A 68 -5.71 -2.98 2.03
C GLY A 68 -4.89 -2.24 3.08
N SER A 69 -4.41 -2.94 4.10
CA SER A 69 -3.56 -2.38 5.15
C SER A 69 -2.26 -1.77 4.56
N ARG A 70 -1.59 -2.47 3.64
CA ARG A 70 -0.41 -1.92 2.94
C ARG A 70 -0.75 -0.68 2.10
N THR A 71 -1.90 -0.68 1.43
CA THR A 71 -2.36 0.46 0.65
C THR A 71 -2.67 1.66 1.55
N LEU A 72 -3.36 1.46 2.67
CA LEU A 72 -3.61 2.50 3.66
C LEU A 72 -2.30 3.08 4.20
N LYS A 73 -1.34 2.22 4.57
CA LYS A 73 -0.03 2.66 5.05
C LYS A 73 0.69 3.52 4.01
N ARG A 74 0.64 3.12 2.72
CA ARG A 74 1.21 3.90 1.62
C ARG A 74 0.53 5.26 1.48
N TRP A 75 -0.80 5.32 1.49
CA TRP A 75 -1.53 6.58 1.36
C TRP A 75 -1.25 7.57 2.49
N LEU A 76 -1.05 7.08 3.70
CA LEU A 76 -0.68 7.92 4.84
C LEU A 76 0.76 8.45 4.74
N ASN A 77 1.67 7.66 4.19
CA ASN A 77 3.07 8.06 4.04
C ASN A 77 3.33 8.89 2.79
N GLU A 78 2.52 8.73 1.74
CA GLU A 78 2.64 9.36 0.43
C GLU A 78 1.29 9.98 0.02
N PRO A 79 0.79 10.99 0.78
CA PRO A 79 -0.49 11.60 0.47
C PRO A 79 -0.40 12.38 -0.84
N LEU A 80 -1.35 12.14 -1.73
CA LEU A 80 -1.40 12.78 -3.04
C LEU A 80 -1.77 14.26 -2.91
N ARG A 81 -1.18 15.12 -3.74
CA ARG A 81 -1.56 16.53 -3.87
C ARG A 81 -2.81 16.72 -4.71
N ASP A 82 -3.13 15.77 -5.56
CA ASP A 82 -4.31 15.83 -6.42
C ASP A 82 -5.59 15.75 -5.59
N ARG A 83 -6.24 16.90 -5.45
CA ARG A 83 -7.49 17.04 -4.72
C ARG A 83 -8.65 16.31 -5.41
N ALA A 84 -8.69 16.28 -6.74
CA ALA A 84 -9.75 15.61 -7.48
C ALA A 84 -9.76 14.11 -7.20
N LEU A 85 -8.56 13.51 -7.06
CA LEU A 85 -8.44 12.11 -6.70
C LEU A 85 -8.90 11.84 -5.26
N ALA A 86 -8.62 12.75 -4.33
CA ALA A 86 -9.12 12.63 -2.95
C ALA A 86 -10.65 12.76 -2.91
N GLU A 87 -11.22 13.70 -3.64
CA GLU A 87 -12.67 13.90 -3.76
C GLU A 87 -13.37 12.68 -4.37
N SER A 88 -12.78 12.08 -5.42
CA SER A 88 -13.31 10.86 -6.03
C SER A 88 -13.33 9.68 -5.05
N ARG A 89 -12.32 9.56 -4.19
CA ARG A 89 -12.29 8.54 -3.11
C ARG A 89 -13.37 8.80 -2.06
N HIS A 90 -13.58 10.06 -1.67
CA HIS A 90 -14.63 10.44 -0.74
C HIS A 90 -16.02 10.09 -1.30
N SER A 91 -16.27 10.41 -2.57
CA SER A 91 -17.55 10.08 -3.23
C SER A 91 -17.78 8.56 -3.26
N ALA A 92 -16.76 7.76 -3.55
CA ALA A 92 -16.88 6.32 -3.52
C ALA A 92 -17.19 5.78 -2.10
N ILE A 93 -16.58 6.36 -1.06
CA ILE A 93 -16.85 6.01 0.33
C ILE A 93 -18.29 6.38 0.70
N GLU A 94 -18.76 7.57 0.29
CA GLU A 94 -20.12 8.03 0.55
C GLU A 94 -21.17 7.11 -0.08
N GLU A 95 -20.91 6.62 -1.30
CA GLU A 95 -21.75 5.65 -1.99
C GLU A 95 -21.84 4.33 -1.18
N PHE A 96 -20.74 3.81 -0.65
CA PHE A 96 -20.74 2.62 0.20
C PHE A 96 -21.50 2.81 1.52
N PHE A 97 -21.50 4.01 2.08
CA PHE A 97 -22.29 4.31 3.29
C PHE A 97 -23.77 4.43 3.00
N SER A 98 -24.15 4.86 1.80
CA SER A 98 -25.55 5.02 1.38
C SER A 98 -26.22 3.68 1.07
N ASP A 99 -25.43 2.67 0.71
CA ASP A 99 -25.90 1.34 0.37
C ASP A 99 -25.55 0.35 1.51
N SER A 100 -26.48 -0.49 1.90
CA SER A 100 -26.28 -1.52 2.95
C SER A 100 -25.27 -2.60 2.59
N THR A 101 -24.60 -2.49 1.45
CA THR A 101 -23.63 -3.45 0.92
C THR A 101 -22.28 -3.44 1.63
N LEU A 102 -21.99 -2.44 2.46
CA LEU A 102 -20.69 -2.30 3.12
C LEU A 102 -20.33 -3.52 3.98
N GLU A 103 -21.28 -4.03 4.75
CA GLU A 103 -21.02 -5.16 5.63
C GLU A 103 -20.81 -6.46 4.83
N ASP A 104 -21.59 -6.68 3.80
CA ASP A 104 -21.43 -7.83 2.88
C ASP A 104 -20.07 -7.78 2.20
N LEU A 105 -19.64 -6.60 1.75
CA LEU A 105 -18.33 -6.38 1.16
C LEU A 105 -17.20 -6.69 2.15
N ARG A 106 -17.33 -6.25 3.41
CA ARG A 106 -16.35 -6.55 4.47
C ARG A 106 -16.22 -8.06 4.71
N ILE A 107 -17.34 -8.77 4.74
CA ILE A 107 -17.35 -10.22 4.89
C ILE A 107 -16.65 -10.90 3.70
N LEU A 108 -16.93 -10.46 2.48
CA LEU A 108 -16.27 -10.99 1.28
C LEU A 108 -14.77 -10.71 1.29
N LEU A 109 -14.36 -9.48 1.61
CA LEU A 109 -12.95 -9.10 1.68
C LEU A 109 -12.19 -9.89 2.76
N SER A 110 -12.81 -10.18 3.90
CA SER A 110 -12.17 -10.96 4.98
C SER A 110 -11.80 -12.39 4.58
N ARG A 111 -12.45 -12.92 3.54
CA ARG A 111 -12.19 -14.26 2.98
C ARG A 111 -11.14 -14.28 1.89
N LEU A 112 -10.74 -13.10 1.39
CA LEU A 112 -9.74 -13.00 0.32
C LEU A 112 -8.34 -13.27 0.88
N PRO A 113 -7.59 -14.21 0.29
CA PRO A 113 -6.19 -14.40 0.62
C PRO A 113 -5.36 -13.21 0.13
N ASP A 114 -4.15 -13.07 0.66
CA ASP A 114 -3.20 -12.05 0.21
C ASP A 114 -2.63 -12.41 -1.18
N ILE A 115 -3.35 -12.00 -2.22
CA ILE A 115 -3.04 -12.33 -3.62
C ILE A 115 -1.67 -11.78 -4.03
N GLU A 116 -1.29 -10.58 -3.57
CA GLU A 116 0.03 -9.99 -3.87
C GLU A 116 1.16 -10.87 -3.36
N ARG A 117 1.04 -11.39 -2.13
CA ARG A 117 2.03 -12.30 -1.56
C ARG A 117 2.06 -13.66 -2.25
N ILE A 118 0.90 -14.16 -2.66
CA ILE A 118 0.81 -15.41 -3.42
C ILE A 118 1.49 -15.22 -4.78
N ALA A 119 1.16 -14.16 -5.50
CA ALA A 119 1.76 -13.85 -6.79
C ALA A 119 3.29 -13.72 -6.68
N SER A 120 3.78 -12.95 -5.70
CA SER A 120 5.22 -12.80 -5.45
C SER A 120 5.92 -14.13 -5.17
N ARG A 121 5.30 -15.04 -4.38
CA ARG A 121 5.88 -16.35 -4.10
C ARG A 121 5.92 -17.23 -5.35
N ILE A 122 4.89 -17.19 -6.18
CA ILE A 122 4.86 -17.94 -7.45
C ILE A 122 5.98 -17.45 -8.34
N THR A 123 6.12 -16.14 -8.52
CA THR A 123 7.17 -15.53 -9.34
C THR A 123 8.58 -15.87 -8.86
N LEU A 124 8.79 -15.91 -7.54
CA LEU A 124 10.08 -16.25 -6.94
C LEU A 124 10.35 -17.77 -6.86
N GLY A 125 9.46 -18.62 -7.39
CA GLY A 125 9.62 -20.08 -7.33
C GLY A 125 9.67 -20.65 -5.90
N SER A 126 9.27 -19.86 -4.89
CA SER A 126 9.36 -20.23 -3.48
C SER A 126 8.09 -20.92 -2.94
N VAL A 127 7.20 -21.35 -3.82
CA VAL A 127 6.02 -22.12 -3.45
C VAL A 127 6.50 -23.54 -3.12
N ARG A 128 6.62 -23.84 -1.84
CA ARG A 128 6.68 -25.24 -1.38
C ARG A 128 5.24 -25.77 -1.32
N PRO A 129 4.98 -26.96 -1.84
CA PRO A 129 3.69 -27.62 -1.74
C PRO A 129 3.25 -27.81 -0.28
#